data_aed7907456b5df42d08cfcf8f3004ae4
#
_entry.id   aed7907456b5df42d08cfcf8f3004ae4
#
_cell.length_a   1.000
_cell.length_b   1.000
_cell.length_c   1.000
_cell.angle_alpha   90.00
_cell.angle_beta   90.00
_cell.angle_gamma   90.00
#
_symmetry.space_group_name_H-M   'P 1'
#
loop_
_entity.id
_entity.type
_entity.pdbx_description
1 polymer ?
#
loop_
_entity_poly.entity_id
_entity_poly.type
_entity_poly.pdbx_seq_one_letter_code
_entity_poly.pdbx_strand_id
1 'polypeptide(L)'
;SVSVPVAVDEQQTTAVQTKDITILFASQTGNSQKVAHKLASAIQDENNTVTVASTADFKVNNLKKLDHLFIVASTHGEGEPPDNAISFYEYLHSKRAPQLNDVKYSVLSLGDTSYEFFCKTGIDFDERLKALGATAIVPRVDCDVDFEEAANGWIEQVKAAIATTSASTVVKPTNPISNINNEYSRNHPFYAEVLEKINLNGRGSNKETIHLELSLEGSGITYEPGDVLAIVPRNNEQVVDLLVSALNFDGTTTVSINGTSLSLKEALFDLDITALSK
;
A
#
# COMPACT_ATOMS: atom_id res chain seq x y z
N SER A 1 -72.44 16.11 -8.93
CA SER A 1 -71.14 16.17 -8.27
C SER A 1 -70.56 14.77 -8.20
N VAL A 2 -69.57 14.50 -9.03
CA VAL A 2 -68.87 13.21 -9.06
C VAL A 2 -67.47 13.49 -8.46
N SER A 3 -67.21 12.94 -7.29
CA SER A 3 -65.90 12.98 -6.66
C SER A 3 -65.05 11.84 -7.21
N VAL A 4 -63.91 12.17 -7.82
CA VAL A 4 -62.90 11.24 -8.27
C VAL A 4 -61.90 11.06 -7.11
N PRO A 5 -61.55 9.84 -6.67
CA PRO A 5 -60.50 9.65 -5.70
C PRO A 5 -59.11 9.83 -6.32
N VAL A 6 -58.32 10.72 -5.75
CA VAL A 6 -56.91 10.90 -6.06
C VAL A 6 -56.16 9.70 -5.49
N ALA A 7 -55.53 8.89 -6.32
CA ALA A 7 -54.61 7.86 -5.93
C ALA A 7 -53.35 8.52 -5.36
N VAL A 8 -53.06 8.27 -4.09
CA VAL A 8 -51.81 8.63 -3.44
C VAL A 8 -50.76 7.61 -3.89
N ASP A 9 -49.80 8.09 -4.64
CA ASP A 9 -48.64 7.32 -5.11
C ASP A 9 -47.79 6.99 -3.87
N GLU A 10 -47.77 5.73 -3.45
CA GLU A 10 -46.86 5.24 -2.40
C GLU A 10 -45.44 5.24 -2.98
N GLN A 11 -44.68 6.27 -2.64
CA GLN A 11 -43.26 6.28 -2.86
C GLN A 11 -42.63 5.14 -2.06
N GLN A 12 -42.28 4.06 -2.76
CA GLN A 12 -41.38 3.03 -2.26
C GLN A 12 -40.04 3.66 -1.94
N THR A 13 -39.80 3.98 -0.70
CA THR A 13 -38.47 4.23 -0.14
C THR A 13 -37.69 2.92 -0.21
N THR A 14 -36.92 2.73 -1.27
CA THR A 14 -35.89 1.68 -1.31
C THR A 14 -34.87 1.99 -0.21
N ALA A 15 -34.89 1.18 0.83
CA ALA A 15 -33.86 1.22 1.88
C ALA A 15 -32.48 1.00 1.22
N VAL A 16 -31.63 2.00 1.26
CA VAL A 16 -30.23 1.88 0.86
C VAL A 16 -29.59 0.92 1.84
N GLN A 17 -29.23 -0.28 1.37
CA GLN A 17 -28.50 -1.24 2.20
C GLN A 17 -27.08 -0.73 2.40
N THR A 18 -26.77 -0.32 3.62
CA THR A 18 -25.39 -0.01 4.03
C THR A 18 -24.56 -1.29 4.03
N LYS A 19 -23.35 -1.24 3.46
CA LYS A 19 -22.40 -2.37 3.46
C LYS A 19 -21.48 -2.27 4.65
N ASP A 20 -21.29 -3.39 5.34
CA ASP A 20 -20.33 -3.51 6.42
C ASP A 20 -18.99 -4.03 5.84
N ILE A 21 -17.98 -3.16 5.84
CA ILE A 21 -16.66 -3.44 5.28
C ILE A 21 -15.65 -3.48 6.42
N THR A 22 -14.96 -4.59 6.55
CA THR A 22 -13.86 -4.74 7.50
C THR A 22 -12.54 -4.86 6.75
N ILE A 23 -11.60 -4.00 7.12
CA ILE A 23 -10.23 -4.00 6.59
C ILE A 23 -9.30 -4.41 7.73
N LEU A 24 -8.59 -5.51 7.54
CA LEU A 24 -7.60 -6.00 8.50
C LEU A 24 -6.18 -5.76 7.97
N PHE A 25 -5.29 -5.33 8.84
CA PHE A 25 -3.89 -5.21 8.49
C PHE A 25 -3.00 -6.09 9.38
N ALA A 26 -2.01 -6.73 8.73
CA ALA A 26 -0.95 -7.51 9.33
C ALA A 26 0.38 -6.84 8.97
N SER A 27 1.01 -6.15 9.92
CA SER A 27 2.20 -5.33 9.66
C SER A 27 3.12 -5.28 10.85
N GLN A 28 4.42 -5.36 10.58
CA GLN A 28 5.47 -5.11 11.58
C GLN A 28 6.04 -3.69 11.44
N THR A 29 6.12 -3.17 10.22
CA THR A 29 6.73 -1.88 9.90
C THR A 29 5.72 -0.75 9.66
N GLY A 30 4.41 -1.05 9.70
CA GLY A 30 3.34 -0.08 9.50
C GLY A 30 2.88 0.13 8.05
N ASN A 31 3.57 -0.41 7.04
CA ASN A 31 3.19 -0.22 5.63
C ASN A 31 1.80 -0.80 5.32
N SER A 32 1.50 -2.02 5.78
CA SER A 32 0.17 -2.62 5.60
C SER A 32 -0.92 -1.78 6.28
N GLN A 33 -0.62 -1.18 7.43
CA GLN A 33 -1.54 -0.28 8.12
C GLN A 33 -1.84 0.97 7.29
N LYS A 34 -0.80 1.62 6.73
CA LYS A 34 -0.96 2.79 5.85
C LYS A 34 -1.86 2.49 4.66
N VAL A 35 -1.63 1.36 3.98
CA VAL A 35 -2.45 0.93 2.83
C VAL A 35 -3.88 0.62 3.26
N ALA A 36 -4.09 -0.03 4.41
CA ALA A 36 -5.43 -0.32 4.94
C ALA A 36 -6.22 0.97 5.21
N HIS A 37 -5.61 1.99 5.82
CA HIS A 37 -6.23 3.29 6.04
C HIS A 37 -6.50 4.04 4.73
N LYS A 38 -5.59 3.93 3.74
CA LYS A 38 -5.79 4.52 2.40
C LYS A 38 -6.98 3.89 1.69
N LEU A 39 -7.12 2.56 1.76
CA LEU A 39 -8.30 1.86 1.24
C LEU A 39 -9.57 2.35 1.94
N ALA A 40 -9.56 2.41 3.28
CA ALA A 40 -10.70 2.89 4.05
C ALA A 40 -11.17 4.28 3.60
N SER A 41 -10.22 5.22 3.48
CA SER A 41 -10.50 6.57 3.01
C SER A 41 -11.07 6.61 1.59
N ALA A 42 -10.63 5.69 0.71
CA ALA A 42 -11.07 5.64 -0.68
C ALA A 42 -12.49 5.06 -0.87
N ILE A 43 -12.95 4.21 0.07
CA ILE A 43 -14.23 3.50 -0.04
C ILE A 43 -15.29 3.96 0.97
N GLN A 44 -14.91 4.84 1.90
CA GLN A 44 -15.85 5.38 2.89
C GLN A 44 -16.80 6.38 2.22
N ASP A 45 -18.08 6.09 2.27
CA ASP A 45 -19.17 6.95 1.78
C ASP A 45 -20.40 6.77 2.65
N GLU A 46 -21.52 7.42 2.28
CA GLU A 46 -22.80 7.36 3.04
C GLU A 46 -23.42 5.95 3.05
N ASN A 47 -22.98 5.05 2.16
CA ASN A 47 -23.54 3.71 1.98
C ASN A 47 -22.63 2.61 2.54
N ASN A 48 -21.44 2.96 3.06
CA ASN A 48 -20.47 2.00 3.56
C ASN A 48 -20.09 2.30 5.01
N THR A 49 -20.19 1.30 5.87
CA THR A 49 -19.61 1.34 7.22
C THR A 49 -18.25 0.66 7.15
N VAL A 50 -17.17 1.43 7.29
CA VAL A 50 -15.81 0.92 7.17
C VAL A 50 -15.14 0.82 8.53
N THR A 51 -14.67 -0.38 8.87
CA THR A 51 -13.89 -0.66 10.09
C THR A 51 -12.49 -1.08 9.71
N VAL A 52 -11.46 -0.40 10.23
CA VAL A 52 -10.05 -0.78 10.10
C VAL A 52 -9.55 -1.30 11.43
N ALA A 53 -8.90 -2.46 11.43
CA ALA A 53 -8.34 -3.05 12.64
C ALA A 53 -7.06 -3.84 12.36
N SER A 54 -6.19 -3.95 13.36
CA SER A 54 -5.11 -4.94 13.33
C SER A 54 -5.70 -6.34 13.41
N THR A 55 -5.05 -7.30 12.74
CA THR A 55 -5.40 -8.72 12.89
C THR A 55 -5.34 -9.21 14.34
N ALA A 56 -4.47 -8.60 15.19
CA ALA A 56 -4.39 -8.90 16.62
C ALA A 56 -5.64 -8.47 17.41
N ASP A 57 -6.24 -7.34 17.02
CA ASP A 57 -7.38 -6.75 17.74
C ASP A 57 -8.72 -7.28 17.24
N PHE A 58 -8.70 -7.96 16.09
CA PHE A 58 -9.92 -8.45 15.48
C PHE A 58 -10.47 -9.68 16.22
N LYS A 59 -11.73 -9.61 16.60
CA LYS A 59 -12.43 -10.75 17.25
C LYS A 59 -12.82 -11.79 16.21
N VAL A 60 -12.05 -12.87 16.14
CA VAL A 60 -12.22 -13.97 15.15
C VAL A 60 -13.62 -14.57 15.09
N ASN A 61 -14.39 -14.50 16.16
CA ASN A 61 -15.79 -14.95 16.19
C ASN A 61 -16.71 -14.09 15.29
N ASN A 62 -16.28 -12.92 14.88
CA ASN A 62 -17.03 -12.05 13.98
C ASN A 62 -16.82 -12.38 12.51
N LEU A 63 -15.83 -13.23 12.14
CA LEU A 63 -15.52 -13.57 10.74
C LEU A 63 -16.75 -13.97 9.92
N LYS A 64 -17.59 -14.85 10.48
CA LYS A 64 -18.81 -15.36 9.79
C LYS A 64 -19.93 -14.33 9.62
N LYS A 65 -19.79 -13.15 10.25
CA LYS A 65 -20.79 -12.08 10.20
C LYS A 65 -20.39 -10.98 9.22
N LEU A 66 -19.18 -11.07 8.66
CA LEU A 66 -18.67 -10.07 7.75
C LEU A 66 -19.36 -10.17 6.39
N ASP A 67 -19.63 -9.03 5.79
CA ASP A 67 -20.10 -8.92 4.42
C ASP A 67 -18.88 -8.79 3.47
N HIS A 68 -17.99 -7.83 3.78
CA HIS A 68 -16.76 -7.63 3.05
C HIS A 68 -15.55 -7.66 3.97
N LEU A 69 -14.52 -8.40 3.56
CA LEU A 69 -13.24 -8.52 4.27
C LEU A 69 -12.08 -8.21 3.33
N PHE A 70 -11.33 -7.15 3.62
CA PHE A 70 -10.09 -6.86 2.92
C PHE A 70 -8.91 -7.07 3.87
N ILE A 71 -7.88 -7.76 3.40
CA ILE A 71 -6.68 -8.02 4.19
C ILE A 71 -5.49 -7.38 3.48
N VAL A 72 -4.73 -6.57 4.21
CA VAL A 72 -3.43 -6.05 3.79
C VAL A 72 -2.38 -6.66 4.69
N ALA A 73 -1.53 -7.54 4.14
CA ALA A 73 -0.59 -8.31 4.93
C ALA A 73 0.84 -8.18 4.41
N SER A 74 1.80 -7.95 5.31
CA SER A 74 3.22 -8.11 4.99
C SER A 74 3.69 -9.53 5.37
N THR A 75 4.77 -9.97 4.72
CA THR A 75 5.47 -11.20 5.07
C THR A 75 6.72 -10.86 5.87
N HIS A 76 7.02 -11.63 6.90
CA HIS A 76 8.19 -11.45 7.76
C HIS A 76 9.11 -12.67 7.70
N GLY A 77 10.40 -12.44 7.90
CA GLY A 77 11.42 -13.50 8.03
C GLY A 77 11.39 -14.52 6.88
N GLU A 78 11.35 -15.77 7.22
CA GLU A 78 11.33 -16.92 6.31
C GLU A 78 9.92 -17.26 5.80
N GLY A 79 9.05 -16.26 5.64
CA GLY A 79 7.68 -16.43 5.14
C GLY A 79 6.59 -16.46 6.21
N GLU A 80 6.95 -16.12 7.44
CA GLU A 80 6.02 -16.11 8.56
C GLU A 80 5.10 -14.87 8.53
N PRO A 81 3.90 -14.99 9.13
CA PRO A 81 3.06 -13.83 9.36
C PRO A 81 3.72 -12.88 10.38
N PRO A 82 3.50 -11.56 10.31
CA PRO A 82 3.93 -10.64 11.35
C PRO A 82 3.35 -11.01 12.71
N ASP A 83 4.04 -10.64 13.79
CA ASP A 83 3.66 -10.99 15.17
C ASP A 83 2.20 -10.68 15.49
N ASN A 84 1.70 -9.56 15.00
CA ASN A 84 0.29 -9.17 15.19
C ASN A 84 -0.70 -10.00 14.37
N ALA A 85 -0.25 -10.88 13.50
CA ALA A 85 -1.10 -11.74 12.68
C ALA A 85 -1.08 -13.21 13.07
N ILE A 86 -0.13 -13.65 13.90
CA ILE A 86 0.07 -15.07 14.23
C ILE A 86 -1.24 -15.72 14.73
N SER A 87 -1.87 -15.14 15.73
CA SER A 87 -3.10 -15.70 16.31
C SER A 87 -4.27 -15.77 15.31
N PHE A 88 -4.40 -14.77 14.45
CA PHE A 88 -5.42 -14.73 13.40
C PHE A 88 -5.13 -15.77 12.31
N TYR A 89 -3.86 -15.87 11.89
CA TYR A 89 -3.37 -16.84 10.92
C TYR A 89 -3.62 -18.28 11.41
N GLU A 90 -3.20 -18.62 12.64
CA GLU A 90 -3.42 -19.93 13.23
C GLU A 90 -4.91 -20.27 13.36
N TYR A 91 -5.72 -19.29 13.75
CA TYR A 91 -7.17 -19.50 13.82
C TYR A 91 -7.78 -19.85 12.47
N LEU A 92 -7.45 -19.11 11.41
CA LEU A 92 -7.92 -19.38 10.05
C LEU A 92 -7.53 -20.79 9.57
N HIS A 93 -6.33 -21.26 9.92
CA HIS A 93 -5.83 -22.58 9.55
C HIS A 93 -6.32 -23.70 10.47
N SER A 94 -6.94 -23.37 11.59
CA SER A 94 -7.48 -24.36 12.52
C SER A 94 -8.79 -24.97 12.02
N LYS A 95 -9.19 -26.09 12.66
CA LYS A 95 -10.50 -26.74 12.45
C LYS A 95 -11.68 -25.91 12.97
N ARG A 96 -11.41 -24.84 13.75
CA ARG A 96 -12.43 -23.94 14.32
C ARG A 96 -12.80 -22.79 13.38
N ALA A 97 -12.07 -22.63 12.28
CA ALA A 97 -12.39 -21.59 11.29
C ALA A 97 -13.78 -21.85 10.68
N PRO A 98 -14.66 -20.85 10.65
CA PRO A 98 -16.01 -21.01 10.12
C PRO A 98 -16.00 -21.09 8.58
N GLN A 99 -17.08 -21.62 8.01
CA GLN A 99 -17.37 -21.41 6.59
C GLN A 99 -17.74 -19.94 6.35
N LEU A 100 -17.23 -19.36 5.23
CA LEU A 100 -17.33 -17.94 4.87
C LEU A 100 -18.05 -17.73 3.53
N ASN A 101 -19.03 -18.58 3.20
CA ASN A 101 -19.69 -18.61 1.88
C ASN A 101 -20.31 -17.28 1.47
N ASP A 102 -20.72 -16.46 2.44
CA ASP A 102 -21.35 -15.16 2.20
C ASP A 102 -20.35 -13.99 2.25
N VAL A 103 -19.09 -14.26 2.60
CA VAL A 103 -18.05 -13.23 2.74
C VAL A 103 -17.38 -12.94 1.39
N LYS A 104 -17.39 -11.68 0.99
CA LYS A 104 -16.65 -11.17 -0.16
C LYS A 104 -15.29 -10.66 0.31
N TYR A 105 -14.22 -10.98 -0.41
CA TYR A 105 -12.90 -10.60 0.08
C TYR A 105 -11.93 -10.19 -1.03
N SER A 106 -10.85 -9.58 -0.64
CA SER A 106 -9.62 -9.47 -1.42
C SER A 106 -8.41 -9.33 -0.49
N VAL A 107 -7.23 -9.68 -0.98
CA VAL A 107 -5.96 -9.60 -0.25
C VAL A 107 -4.96 -8.77 -1.03
N LEU A 108 -4.29 -7.85 -0.36
CA LEU A 108 -3.06 -7.22 -0.83
C LEU A 108 -1.90 -7.74 0.02
N SER A 109 -0.88 -8.25 -0.62
CA SER A 109 0.31 -8.76 0.05
C SER A 109 1.52 -7.86 -0.22
N LEU A 110 2.25 -7.52 0.82
CA LEU A 110 3.49 -6.77 0.75
C LEU A 110 4.65 -7.72 1.04
N GLY A 111 5.64 -7.72 0.18
CA GLY A 111 6.82 -8.57 0.28
C GLY A 111 8.05 -7.90 -0.29
N ASP A 112 9.08 -8.71 -0.51
CA ASP A 112 10.32 -8.35 -1.15
C ASP A 112 10.75 -9.56 -1.98
N THR A 113 10.87 -9.39 -3.29
CA THR A 113 11.22 -10.46 -4.25
C THR A 113 12.64 -10.98 -4.05
N SER A 114 13.47 -10.33 -3.25
CA SER A 114 14.81 -10.85 -2.90
C SER A 114 14.75 -12.02 -1.93
N TYR A 115 13.61 -12.27 -1.29
CA TYR A 115 13.41 -13.39 -0.37
C TYR A 115 12.68 -14.56 -1.03
N GLU A 116 13.04 -15.79 -0.62
CA GLU A 116 12.46 -17.03 -1.16
C GLU A 116 10.93 -17.11 -0.97
N PHE A 117 10.44 -16.63 0.16
CA PHE A 117 9.02 -16.68 0.52
C PHE A 117 8.30 -15.36 0.26
N PHE A 118 8.53 -14.79 -0.92
CA PHE A 118 7.87 -13.56 -1.37
C PHE A 118 6.36 -13.63 -1.19
N CYS A 119 5.79 -12.65 -0.49
CA CYS A 119 4.34 -12.50 -0.26
C CYS A 119 3.61 -13.70 0.37
N LYS A 120 4.34 -14.62 1.00
CA LYS A 120 3.81 -15.90 1.50
C LYS A 120 2.60 -15.75 2.44
N THR A 121 2.65 -14.80 3.37
CA THR A 121 1.53 -14.56 4.31
C THR A 121 0.24 -14.19 3.59
N GLY A 122 0.32 -13.32 2.58
CA GLY A 122 -0.86 -12.92 1.80
C GLY A 122 -1.37 -14.04 0.92
N ILE A 123 -0.46 -14.86 0.35
CA ILE A 123 -0.81 -16.08 -0.39
C ILE A 123 -1.61 -17.03 0.49
N ASP A 124 -1.12 -17.30 1.68
CA ASP A 124 -1.77 -18.22 2.63
C ASP A 124 -3.15 -17.71 3.08
N PHE A 125 -3.30 -16.39 3.31
CA PHE A 125 -4.60 -15.82 3.62
C PHE A 125 -5.59 -15.98 2.46
N ASP A 126 -5.18 -15.68 1.24
CA ASP A 126 -6.02 -15.81 0.06
C ASP A 126 -6.48 -17.26 -0.16
N GLU A 127 -5.54 -18.20 -0.16
CA GLU A 127 -5.83 -19.62 -0.32
C GLU A 127 -6.77 -20.14 0.78
N ARG A 128 -6.53 -19.70 2.01
CA ARG A 128 -7.33 -20.15 3.13
C ARG A 128 -8.74 -19.58 3.14
N LEU A 129 -8.91 -18.29 2.84
CA LEU A 129 -10.24 -17.67 2.70
C LEU A 129 -11.05 -18.34 1.59
N LYS A 130 -10.41 -18.61 0.45
CA LYS A 130 -11.01 -19.36 -0.65
C LYS A 130 -11.43 -20.78 -0.23
N ALA A 131 -10.57 -21.50 0.50
CA ALA A 131 -10.87 -22.84 1.01
C ALA A 131 -12.01 -22.84 2.04
N LEU A 132 -12.24 -21.74 2.75
CA LEU A 132 -13.36 -21.54 3.67
C LEU A 132 -14.66 -21.11 2.95
N GLY A 133 -14.65 -20.97 1.63
CA GLY A 133 -15.82 -20.66 0.80
C GLY A 133 -16.03 -19.17 0.53
N ALA A 134 -15.13 -18.27 0.97
CA ALA A 134 -15.24 -16.85 0.68
C ALA A 134 -15.04 -16.58 -0.82
N THR A 135 -15.71 -15.52 -1.33
CA THR A 135 -15.65 -15.13 -2.74
C THR A 135 -14.72 -13.95 -2.94
N ALA A 136 -13.65 -14.14 -3.71
CA ALA A 136 -12.76 -13.04 -4.10
C ALA A 136 -13.48 -12.10 -5.09
N ILE A 137 -13.65 -10.82 -4.71
CA ILE A 137 -14.24 -9.81 -5.61
C ILE A 137 -13.18 -9.04 -6.42
N VAL A 138 -11.95 -9.03 -5.94
CA VAL A 138 -10.76 -8.58 -6.66
C VAL A 138 -9.68 -9.64 -6.45
N PRO A 139 -8.93 -10.05 -7.49
CA PRO A 139 -7.80 -10.95 -7.32
C PRO A 139 -6.78 -10.43 -6.31
N ARG A 140 -6.07 -11.33 -5.63
CA ARG A 140 -4.94 -10.97 -4.78
C ARG A 140 -3.89 -10.22 -5.61
N VAL A 141 -3.29 -9.20 -5.01
CA VAL A 141 -2.16 -8.46 -5.57
C VAL A 141 -0.95 -8.65 -4.66
N ASP A 142 0.14 -9.13 -5.23
CA ASP A 142 1.42 -9.32 -4.55
C ASP A 142 2.34 -8.16 -4.95
N CYS A 143 2.78 -7.38 -3.96
CA CYS A 143 3.56 -6.17 -4.14
C CYS A 143 5.00 -6.40 -3.65
N ASP A 144 5.96 -5.93 -4.42
CA ASP A 144 7.36 -5.85 -4.03
C ASP A 144 7.61 -4.60 -3.14
N VAL A 145 8.85 -4.30 -2.85
CA VAL A 145 9.25 -3.15 -2.01
C VAL A 145 8.68 -1.83 -2.51
N ASP A 146 8.51 -1.67 -3.82
CA ASP A 146 7.88 -0.51 -4.47
C ASP A 146 6.37 -0.74 -4.64
N PHE A 147 5.66 -0.90 -3.54
CA PHE A 147 4.27 -1.35 -3.50
C PHE A 147 3.23 -0.27 -3.85
N GLU A 148 3.57 1.01 -3.86
CA GLU A 148 2.61 2.11 -3.90
C GLU A 148 1.73 2.10 -5.15
N GLU A 149 2.32 1.86 -6.33
CA GLU A 149 1.57 1.84 -7.60
C GLU A 149 0.62 0.63 -7.64
N ALA A 150 1.12 -0.55 -7.31
CA ALA A 150 0.32 -1.77 -7.28
C ALA A 150 -0.80 -1.70 -6.23
N ALA A 151 -0.50 -1.15 -5.04
CA ALA A 151 -1.47 -0.93 -3.98
C ALA A 151 -2.56 0.06 -4.40
N ASN A 152 -2.20 1.16 -5.09
CA ASN A 152 -3.18 2.12 -5.62
C ASN A 152 -4.08 1.47 -6.68
N GLY A 153 -3.50 0.68 -7.58
CA GLY A 153 -4.25 -0.07 -8.58
C GLY A 153 -5.25 -1.04 -7.95
N TRP A 154 -4.84 -1.75 -6.88
CA TRP A 154 -5.71 -2.64 -6.13
C TRP A 154 -6.83 -1.88 -5.41
N ILE A 155 -6.54 -0.73 -4.78
CA ILE A 155 -7.54 0.13 -4.12
C ILE A 155 -8.63 0.56 -5.11
N GLU A 156 -8.26 1.01 -6.30
CA GLU A 156 -9.23 1.43 -7.33
C GLU A 156 -10.07 0.23 -7.83
N GLN A 157 -9.49 -0.96 -7.96
CA GLN A 157 -10.24 -2.16 -8.31
C GLN A 157 -11.24 -2.55 -7.22
N VAL A 158 -10.84 -2.52 -5.94
CA VAL A 158 -11.73 -2.80 -4.80
C VAL A 158 -12.88 -1.77 -4.75
N LYS A 159 -12.58 -0.50 -4.92
CA LYS A 159 -13.56 0.58 -4.97
C LYS A 159 -14.58 0.36 -6.08
N ALA A 160 -14.13 0.03 -7.29
CA ALA A 160 -15.00 -0.29 -8.41
C ALA A 160 -15.86 -1.53 -8.17
N ALA A 161 -15.30 -2.59 -7.58
CA ALA A 161 -16.02 -3.82 -7.25
C ALA A 161 -17.12 -3.61 -6.19
N ILE A 162 -16.84 -2.77 -5.17
CA ILE A 162 -17.84 -2.38 -4.16
C ILE A 162 -18.96 -1.57 -4.80
N ALA A 163 -18.63 -0.63 -5.70
CA ALA A 163 -19.62 0.21 -6.40
C ALA A 163 -20.53 -0.61 -7.32
N THR A 164 -20.01 -1.58 -8.05
CA THR A 164 -20.80 -2.45 -8.95
C THR A 164 -21.75 -3.38 -8.21
N THR A 165 -21.45 -3.75 -6.99
CA THR A 165 -22.37 -4.53 -6.14
C THR A 165 -23.60 -3.70 -5.70
N SER A 166 -23.58 -2.38 -5.92
CA SER A 166 -24.68 -1.44 -5.63
C SER A 166 -25.43 -1.01 -6.88
N ALA A 167 -25.09 -1.50 -8.07
CA ALA A 167 -25.65 -1.02 -9.33
C ALA A 167 -27.05 -1.54 -9.62
N SER A 168 -28.02 -0.84 -9.07
CA SER A 168 -29.18 -0.37 -9.83
C SER A 168 -29.30 1.12 -9.59
N THR A 169 -29.11 1.86 -10.68
CA THR A 169 -29.45 3.26 -10.95
C THR A 169 -28.48 4.40 -10.56
N VAL A 170 -28.10 5.12 -11.64
CA VAL A 170 -27.89 6.57 -11.86
C VAL A 170 -26.55 7.17 -11.40
N VAL A 171 -25.75 7.38 -12.42
CA VAL A 171 -24.61 8.30 -12.46
C VAL A 171 -25.05 9.74 -12.18
N LYS A 172 -24.50 10.35 -11.15
CA LYS A 172 -24.43 11.80 -11.01
C LYS A 172 -22.96 12.20 -10.79
N PRO A 173 -22.41 13.11 -11.60
CA PRO A 173 -21.03 13.51 -11.43
C PRO A 173 -20.91 14.40 -10.19
N THR A 174 -20.19 13.96 -9.21
CA THR A 174 -19.71 14.82 -8.11
C THR A 174 -18.30 15.26 -8.41
N ASN A 175 -18.06 16.56 -8.29
CA ASN A 175 -16.81 17.25 -8.48
C ASN A 175 -15.65 16.58 -7.73
N PRO A 176 -14.44 16.61 -8.27
CA PRO A 176 -13.29 16.05 -7.61
C PRO A 176 -12.94 16.91 -6.38
N ILE A 177 -13.02 16.28 -5.21
CA ILE A 177 -12.29 16.77 -4.04
C ILE A 177 -10.81 16.65 -4.41
N SER A 178 -10.13 17.75 -4.34
CA SER A 178 -8.73 17.94 -4.63
C SER A 178 -7.89 16.78 -4.06
N ASN A 179 -7.45 15.88 -4.94
CA ASN A 179 -6.31 15.02 -4.68
C ASN A 179 -5.14 15.96 -4.37
N ILE A 180 -4.66 15.92 -3.15
CA ILE A 180 -3.28 16.31 -2.88
C ILE A 180 -2.47 15.24 -3.62
N ASN A 181 -2.17 15.49 -4.89
CA ASN A 181 -1.19 14.74 -5.63
C ASN A 181 0.12 14.97 -4.89
N ASN A 182 0.56 13.99 -4.13
CA ASN A 182 1.96 13.91 -3.79
C ASN A 182 2.68 13.63 -5.12
N GLU A 183 3.15 14.69 -5.75
CA GLU A 183 3.87 14.69 -7.03
C GLU A 183 5.20 13.93 -6.88
N TYR A 184 5.63 13.69 -5.64
CA TYR A 184 6.91 13.08 -5.30
C TYR A 184 6.74 11.68 -4.69
N SER A 185 7.59 10.76 -5.12
CA SER A 185 7.64 9.37 -4.69
C SER A 185 9.09 8.87 -4.70
N ARG A 186 9.34 7.63 -4.31
CA ARG A 186 10.67 7.00 -4.44
C ARG A 186 11.20 7.06 -5.87
N ASN A 187 10.33 6.84 -6.87
CA ASN A 187 10.69 6.90 -8.29
C ASN A 187 10.69 8.34 -8.85
N HIS A 188 10.15 9.29 -8.10
CA HIS A 188 10.12 10.73 -8.38
C HIS A 188 10.47 11.50 -7.11
N PRO A 189 11.72 11.44 -6.64
CA PRO A 189 12.10 12.09 -5.39
C PRO A 189 12.04 13.62 -5.51
N PHE A 190 11.68 14.27 -4.42
CA PHE A 190 11.81 15.71 -4.29
C PHE A 190 13.28 16.06 -4.06
N TYR A 191 13.81 16.97 -4.84
CA TYR A 191 15.17 17.48 -4.66
C TYR A 191 15.16 18.60 -3.61
N ALA A 192 15.33 18.20 -2.35
CA ALA A 192 15.34 19.12 -1.23
C ALA A 192 16.65 19.91 -1.15
N GLU A 193 16.54 21.21 -0.90
CA GLU A 193 17.69 22.06 -0.59
C GLU A 193 18.24 21.68 0.79
N VAL A 194 19.57 21.55 0.89
CA VAL A 194 20.25 21.35 2.18
C VAL A 194 20.45 22.72 2.82
N LEU A 195 19.70 22.99 3.89
CA LEU A 195 19.80 24.23 4.66
C LEU A 195 21.00 24.24 5.59
N GLU A 196 21.23 23.10 6.25
CA GLU A 196 22.35 22.96 7.19
C GLU A 196 22.90 21.53 7.18
N LYS A 197 24.24 21.42 7.32
CA LYS A 197 24.95 20.16 7.47
C LYS A 197 26.09 20.31 8.47
N ILE A 198 25.93 19.74 9.66
CA ILE A 198 26.90 19.88 10.76
C ILE A 198 27.35 18.51 11.24
N ASN A 199 28.66 18.32 11.40
CA ASN A 199 29.20 17.18 12.12
C ASN A 199 29.09 17.42 13.63
N LEU A 200 28.32 16.58 14.31
CA LEU A 200 28.07 16.71 15.77
C LEU A 200 29.16 16.09 16.62
N ASN A 201 30.10 15.34 16.04
CA ASN A 201 31.16 14.69 16.78
C ASN A 201 32.33 15.63 17.06
N GLY A 202 32.82 15.58 18.28
CA GLY A 202 34.02 16.32 18.71
C GLY A 202 35.32 15.73 18.12
N ARG A 203 36.42 16.47 18.29
CA ARG A 203 37.75 16.05 17.87
C ARG A 203 38.16 14.72 18.56
N GLY A 204 38.66 13.78 17.73
CA GLY A 204 39.11 12.45 18.23
C GLY A 204 38.02 11.36 18.25
N SER A 205 36.82 11.67 17.80
CA SER A 205 35.79 10.64 17.59
C SER A 205 36.11 9.80 16.36
N ASN A 206 35.94 8.47 16.48
CA ASN A 206 35.98 7.55 15.35
C ASN A 206 34.64 7.41 14.63
N LYS A 207 33.62 8.17 15.08
CA LYS A 207 32.28 8.19 14.49
C LYS A 207 32.03 9.57 13.89
N GLU A 208 31.22 9.59 12.87
CA GLU A 208 30.72 10.80 12.26
C GLU A 208 29.19 10.79 12.31
N THR A 209 28.62 11.72 13.07
CA THR A 209 27.17 11.93 13.14
C THR A 209 26.86 13.27 12.51
N ILE A 210 26.07 13.27 11.47
CA ILE A 210 25.73 14.48 10.72
C ILE A 210 24.33 14.94 11.10
N HIS A 211 24.21 16.19 11.55
CA HIS A 211 22.96 16.91 11.56
C HIS A 211 22.69 17.45 10.15
N LEU A 212 21.51 17.19 9.63
CA LEU A 212 21.11 17.60 8.28
C LEU A 212 19.74 18.25 8.33
N GLU A 213 19.64 19.48 7.84
CA GLU A 213 18.38 20.20 7.65
C GLU A 213 18.06 20.31 6.16
N LEU A 214 16.83 19.90 5.79
CA LEU A 214 16.35 19.88 4.43
C LEU A 214 15.11 20.77 4.29
N SER A 215 15.06 21.60 3.26
CA SER A 215 13.87 22.36 2.93
C SER A 215 12.83 21.48 2.25
N LEU A 216 11.59 21.52 2.72
CA LEU A 216 10.43 20.93 2.06
C LEU A 216 9.58 21.98 1.34
N GLU A 217 10.08 23.22 1.24
CA GLU A 217 9.34 24.30 0.60
C GLU A 217 9.07 23.99 -0.88
N GLY A 218 7.82 24.14 -1.29
CA GLY A 218 7.36 23.82 -2.65
C GLY A 218 7.12 22.35 -2.95
N SER A 219 7.43 21.42 -2.01
CA SER A 219 7.22 20.00 -2.23
C SER A 219 5.77 19.53 -2.01
N GLY A 220 4.99 20.24 -1.21
CA GLY A 220 3.69 19.76 -0.72
C GLY A 220 3.80 18.54 0.21
N ILE A 221 5.01 18.10 0.57
CA ILE A 221 5.23 16.96 1.47
C ILE A 221 4.88 17.38 2.89
N THR A 222 3.99 16.62 3.52
CA THR A 222 3.66 16.72 4.94
C THR A 222 4.02 15.42 5.63
N TYR A 223 4.34 15.47 6.91
CA TYR A 223 4.66 14.29 7.70
C TYR A 223 4.07 14.38 9.10
N GLU A 224 3.84 13.20 9.70
CA GLU A 224 3.34 13.05 11.06
C GLU A 224 4.33 12.21 11.90
N PRO A 225 4.29 12.31 13.24
CA PRO A 225 5.11 11.46 14.09
C PRO A 225 4.88 9.98 13.79
N GLY A 226 5.97 9.25 13.45
CA GLY A 226 5.94 7.86 13.05
C GLY A 226 6.06 7.61 11.54
N ASP A 227 6.05 8.67 10.72
CA ASP A 227 6.33 8.53 9.30
C ASP A 227 7.81 8.21 9.03
N VAL A 228 8.05 7.52 7.93
CA VAL A 228 9.41 7.16 7.48
C VAL A 228 9.85 8.13 6.39
N LEU A 229 10.99 8.77 6.61
CA LEU A 229 11.66 9.57 5.59
C LEU A 229 12.66 8.68 4.83
N ALA A 230 12.45 8.52 3.53
CA ALA A 230 13.43 7.92 2.65
C ALA A 230 14.30 9.01 2.02
N ILE A 231 15.62 8.84 2.08
CA ILE A 231 16.58 9.70 1.39
C ILE A 231 17.22 8.88 0.29
N VAL A 232 17.13 9.38 -0.95
CA VAL A 232 17.80 8.78 -2.11
C VAL A 232 19.14 9.50 -2.28
N PRO A 233 20.28 8.87 -1.91
CA PRO A 233 21.58 9.50 -2.07
C PRO A 233 22.02 9.46 -3.53
N ARG A 234 22.71 10.49 -3.98
CA ARG A 234 23.49 10.45 -5.22
C ARG A 234 24.91 9.97 -4.95
N ASN A 235 25.42 9.10 -5.79
CA ASN A 235 26.80 8.63 -5.66
C ASN A 235 27.80 9.78 -5.89
N ASN A 236 28.89 9.73 -5.13
CA ASN A 236 29.96 10.70 -5.30
C ASN A 236 30.62 10.56 -6.67
N GLU A 237 30.82 11.69 -7.37
CA GLU A 237 31.42 11.70 -8.72
C GLU A 237 32.76 10.98 -8.79
N GLN A 238 33.61 11.15 -7.79
CA GLN A 238 34.92 10.48 -7.74
C GLN A 238 34.77 8.95 -7.67
N VAL A 239 33.76 8.46 -6.96
CA VAL A 239 33.49 7.02 -6.84
C VAL A 239 32.97 6.47 -8.17
N VAL A 240 32.08 7.21 -8.84
CA VAL A 240 31.57 6.85 -10.17
C VAL A 240 32.71 6.83 -11.20
N ASP A 241 33.58 7.85 -11.21
CA ASP A 241 34.72 7.91 -12.13
C ASP A 241 35.73 6.78 -11.87
N LEU A 242 35.99 6.46 -10.61
CA LEU A 242 36.84 5.32 -10.26
C LEU A 242 36.24 4.00 -10.74
N LEU A 243 34.93 3.80 -10.59
CA LEU A 243 34.24 2.59 -11.03
C LEU A 243 34.28 2.44 -12.54
N VAL A 244 33.95 3.50 -13.29
CA VAL A 244 33.98 3.52 -14.76
C VAL A 244 35.41 3.22 -15.26
N SER A 245 36.42 3.85 -14.65
CA SER A 245 37.82 3.63 -14.98
C SER A 245 38.29 2.22 -14.65
N ALA A 246 37.95 1.69 -13.48
CA ALA A 246 38.36 0.34 -13.04
C ALA A 246 37.77 -0.76 -13.92
N LEU A 247 36.55 -0.56 -14.43
CA LEU A 247 35.87 -1.48 -15.33
C LEU A 247 36.24 -1.25 -16.80
N ASN A 248 37.04 -0.24 -17.09
CA ASN A 248 37.46 0.16 -18.44
C ASN A 248 36.26 0.38 -19.38
N PHE A 249 35.22 0.99 -18.87
CA PHE A 249 34.02 1.38 -19.64
C PHE A 249 34.11 2.81 -20.14
N ASP A 250 33.43 3.10 -21.25
CA ASP A 250 33.21 4.46 -21.69
C ASP A 250 31.98 5.04 -20.98
N GLY A 251 32.19 5.99 -20.06
CA GLY A 251 31.14 6.65 -19.29
C GLY A 251 30.09 7.39 -20.14
N THR A 252 30.39 7.65 -21.43
CA THR A 252 29.47 8.30 -22.39
C THR A 252 28.55 7.30 -23.10
N THR A 253 28.81 5.97 -22.93
CA THR A 253 27.96 4.94 -23.51
C THR A 253 26.51 5.11 -23.09
N THR A 254 25.60 5.12 -24.07
CA THR A 254 24.17 5.24 -23.81
C THR A 254 23.62 3.93 -23.23
N VAL A 255 22.94 4.02 -22.09
CA VAL A 255 22.25 2.90 -21.44
C VAL A 255 20.77 3.26 -21.28
N SER A 256 19.91 2.27 -21.18
CA SER A 256 18.48 2.48 -20.94
C SER A 256 18.12 1.92 -19.57
N ILE A 257 17.58 2.80 -18.70
CA ILE A 257 17.10 2.45 -17.38
C ILE A 257 15.63 2.90 -17.28
N ASN A 258 14.76 1.96 -16.96
CA ASN A 258 13.31 2.20 -16.85
C ASN A 258 12.71 2.94 -18.06
N GLY A 259 13.24 2.63 -19.29
CA GLY A 259 12.78 3.25 -20.53
C GLY A 259 13.38 4.64 -20.84
N THR A 260 14.21 5.19 -19.95
CA THR A 260 14.93 6.45 -20.15
C THR A 260 16.36 6.15 -20.63
N SER A 261 16.75 6.83 -21.72
CA SER A 261 18.13 6.74 -22.26
C SER A 261 19.00 7.82 -21.68
N LEU A 262 20.11 7.44 -21.04
CA LEU A 262 21.10 8.35 -20.44
C LEU A 262 22.51 7.79 -20.60
N SER A 263 23.53 8.57 -20.29
CA SER A 263 24.89 8.05 -20.32
C SER A 263 25.13 7.10 -19.14
N LEU A 264 26.06 6.14 -19.31
CA LEU A 264 26.43 5.21 -18.24
C LEU A 264 26.87 5.95 -16.97
N LYS A 265 27.62 7.05 -17.10
CA LYS A 265 28.04 7.87 -15.95
C LYS A 265 26.82 8.48 -15.24
N GLU A 266 25.85 9.04 -15.97
CA GLU A 266 24.63 9.57 -15.39
C GLU A 266 23.81 8.51 -14.68
N ALA A 267 23.68 7.33 -15.28
CA ALA A 267 23.00 6.20 -14.69
C ALA A 267 23.61 5.77 -13.35
N LEU A 268 24.93 5.72 -13.27
CA LEU A 268 25.65 5.32 -12.07
C LEU A 268 25.54 6.30 -10.91
N PHE A 269 25.14 7.55 -11.14
CA PHE A 269 24.90 8.49 -10.03
C PHE A 269 23.73 8.08 -9.15
N ASP A 270 22.70 7.47 -9.72
CA ASP A 270 21.43 7.22 -9.04
C ASP A 270 21.20 5.70 -8.77
N LEU A 271 22.13 4.84 -9.19
CA LEU A 271 22.09 3.41 -8.91
C LEU A 271 22.84 3.04 -7.64
N ASP A 272 22.39 1.98 -6.94
CA ASP A 272 23.21 1.41 -5.86
C ASP A 272 24.44 0.71 -6.46
N ILE A 273 25.61 1.30 -6.22
CA ILE A 273 26.90 0.77 -6.68
C ILE A 273 27.70 0.12 -5.55
N THR A 274 27.13 0.00 -4.35
CA THR A 274 27.80 -0.57 -3.17
C THR A 274 27.56 -2.06 -3.02
N ALA A 275 26.46 -2.56 -3.59
CA ALA A 275 26.10 -3.98 -3.60
C ALA A 275 25.79 -4.45 -5.03
N LEU A 276 26.39 -5.58 -5.43
CA LEU A 276 26.02 -6.24 -6.67
C LEU A 276 24.81 -7.13 -6.40
N SER A 277 23.68 -6.86 -7.09
CA SER A 277 22.59 -7.81 -7.14
C SER A 277 23.03 -9.07 -7.91
N LYS A 278 22.65 -10.24 -7.38
CA LYS A 278 22.93 -11.53 -8.04
C LYS A 278 22.02 -11.73 -9.23
#